data_f5b9042686d7c51554a128daaad684b0
#
_entry.id   f5b9042686d7c51554a128daaad684b0
#
_cell.length_a   1.000
_cell.length_b   1.000
_cell.length_c   1.000
_cell.angle_alpha   90.00
_cell.angle_beta   90.00
_cell.angle_gamma   90.00
#
_symmetry.space_group_name_H-M   'P 1'
#
loop_
_entity.id
_entity.type
_entity.pdbx_description
1 polymer ?
#
loop_
_entity_poly.entity_id
_entity_poly.type
_entity_poly.pdbx_seq_one_letter_code
_entity_poly.pdbx_strand_id
1 'polypeptide(L)'
;QTFLDDLAKYTGVTVKPFFAADYAGIIEGMRFGKVHVAWFGNKSAMVAVDRSGGEIFAQTIAKDGTEGYYSLLIAHKDSPLNSLADVLKCDKSLNFGNGDPNSTSGFLVPSFYVWAKNNQTPDKCFKRVLTSNHSGNALAVANKKVDVATNNTENIYARLAKTNPKAFKNIKE
;
A
#
# COMPACT_ATOMS: atom_id res chain seq x y z
N GLN A 1 13.69 -7.44 11.57
CA GLN A 1 14.25 -7.92 12.85
C GLN A 1 15.38 -7.00 13.31
N THR A 2 16.36 -6.69 12.47
CA THR A 2 17.50 -5.80 12.79
C THR A 2 17.07 -4.45 13.37
N PHE A 3 16.02 -3.82 12.85
CA PHE A 3 15.51 -2.54 13.38
C PHE A 3 15.00 -2.68 14.83
N LEU A 4 14.26 -3.75 15.13
CA LEU A 4 13.74 -3.99 16.48
C LEU A 4 14.85 -4.31 17.47
N ASP A 5 15.86 -5.05 17.02
CA ASP A 5 17.05 -5.39 17.83
C ASP A 5 17.88 -4.13 18.12
N ASP A 6 18.08 -3.28 17.12
CA ASP A 6 18.78 -2.00 17.28
C ASP A 6 17.98 -1.06 18.20
N LEU A 7 16.66 -0.98 18.02
CA LEU A 7 15.82 -0.16 18.90
C LEU A 7 15.93 -0.61 20.36
N ALA A 8 15.85 -1.91 20.62
CA ALA A 8 16.04 -2.45 21.97
C ALA A 8 17.43 -2.12 22.54
N LYS A 9 18.48 -2.29 21.73
CA LYS A 9 19.87 -2.02 22.12
C LYS A 9 20.09 -0.55 22.47
N TYR A 10 19.62 0.39 21.63
CA TYR A 10 19.88 1.80 21.84
C TYR A 10 18.99 2.45 22.89
N THR A 11 17.79 1.91 23.13
CA THR A 11 16.86 2.44 24.12
C THR A 11 16.97 1.76 25.49
N GLY A 12 17.57 0.58 25.56
CA GLY A 12 17.66 -0.23 26.79
C GLY A 12 16.32 -0.85 27.22
N VAL A 13 15.27 -0.79 26.39
CA VAL A 13 13.95 -1.38 26.71
C VAL A 13 13.70 -2.66 25.93
N THR A 14 12.87 -3.54 26.48
CA THR A 14 12.42 -4.74 25.76
C THR A 14 11.46 -4.35 24.66
N VAL A 15 11.80 -4.64 23.41
CA VAL A 15 10.95 -4.38 22.24
C VAL A 15 10.22 -5.65 21.85
N LYS A 16 8.88 -5.57 21.80
CA LYS A 16 8.01 -6.68 21.37
C LYS A 16 7.32 -6.30 20.06
N PRO A 17 7.45 -7.12 18.98
CA PRO A 17 6.75 -6.84 17.74
C PRO A 17 5.25 -7.02 17.90
N PHE A 18 4.49 -6.12 17.27
CA PHE A 18 3.04 -6.21 17.14
C PHE A 18 2.68 -6.20 15.64
N PHE A 19 1.89 -7.16 15.22
CA PHE A 19 1.46 -7.30 13.82
C PHE A 19 -0.06 -7.31 13.74
N ALA A 20 -0.60 -6.64 12.71
CA ALA A 20 -2.01 -6.66 12.37
C ALA A 20 -2.21 -6.98 10.89
N ALA A 21 -3.41 -7.39 10.51
CA ALA A 21 -3.76 -7.73 9.14
C ALA A 21 -3.87 -6.50 8.22
N ASP A 22 -4.20 -5.35 8.83
CA ASP A 22 -4.48 -4.10 8.15
C ASP A 22 -3.96 -2.89 8.95
N TYR A 23 -4.08 -1.69 8.36
CA TYR A 23 -3.69 -0.44 9.01
C TYR A 23 -4.55 -0.11 10.24
N ALA A 24 -5.84 -0.42 10.18
CA ALA A 24 -6.77 -0.14 11.27
C ALA A 24 -6.36 -0.87 12.56
N GLY A 25 -5.94 -2.13 12.46
CA GLY A 25 -5.47 -2.91 13.59
C GLY A 25 -4.27 -2.29 14.32
N ILE A 26 -3.32 -1.69 13.58
CA ILE A 26 -2.18 -0.96 14.19
C ILE A 26 -2.66 0.34 14.84
N ILE A 27 -3.52 1.11 14.15
CA ILE A 27 -4.08 2.38 14.67
C ILE A 27 -4.85 2.14 15.97
N GLU A 28 -5.72 1.16 16.01
CA GLU A 28 -6.48 0.81 17.22
C GLU A 28 -5.55 0.24 18.31
N GLY A 29 -4.55 -0.56 17.93
CA GLY A 29 -3.50 -1.00 18.87
C GLY A 29 -2.79 0.17 19.55
N MET A 30 -2.46 1.22 18.82
CA MET A 30 -1.88 2.45 19.35
C MET A 30 -2.88 3.22 20.23
N ARG A 31 -4.12 3.38 19.77
CA ARG A 31 -5.20 4.04 20.53
C ARG A 31 -5.43 3.43 21.90
N PHE A 32 -5.36 2.11 22.00
CA PHE A 32 -5.55 1.37 23.26
C PHE A 32 -4.26 1.10 24.02
N GLY A 33 -3.14 1.77 23.69
CA GLY A 33 -1.87 1.64 24.40
C GLY A 33 -1.19 0.28 24.25
N LYS A 34 -1.54 -0.52 23.23
CA LYS A 34 -0.90 -1.81 22.93
C LYS A 34 0.31 -1.65 22.02
N VAL A 35 0.39 -0.55 21.28
CA VAL A 35 1.48 -0.19 20.38
C VAL A 35 1.99 1.19 20.76
N HIS A 36 3.28 1.32 21.04
CA HIS A 36 3.91 2.57 21.48
C HIS A 36 4.64 3.27 20.33
N VAL A 37 5.18 2.50 19.38
CA VAL A 37 5.84 3.01 18.17
C VAL A 37 5.35 2.21 16.98
N ALA A 38 4.98 2.88 15.89
CA ALA A 38 4.50 2.24 14.69
C ALA A 38 5.02 2.91 13.43
N TRP A 39 5.09 2.14 12.35
CA TRP A 39 5.47 2.63 11.03
C TRP A 39 4.22 2.78 10.18
N PHE A 40 3.96 3.99 9.70
CA PHE A 40 2.78 4.33 8.93
C PHE A 40 3.12 4.95 7.56
N GLY A 41 2.22 4.83 6.61
CA GLY A 41 2.18 5.75 5.47
C GLY A 41 1.53 7.09 5.89
N ASN A 42 1.65 8.12 5.06
CA ASN A 42 1.22 9.49 5.41
C ASN A 42 -0.24 9.57 5.88
N LYS A 43 -1.17 8.94 5.13
CA LYS A 43 -2.59 8.93 5.51
C LYS A 43 -2.82 8.22 6.84
N SER A 44 -2.28 7.01 6.99
CA SER A 44 -2.46 6.24 8.21
C SER A 44 -1.79 6.86 9.43
N ALA A 45 -0.67 7.59 9.25
CA ALA A 45 -0.03 8.38 10.30
C ALA A 45 -0.96 9.48 10.82
N MET A 46 -1.57 10.26 9.92
CA MET A 46 -2.56 11.29 10.30
C MET A 46 -3.73 10.71 11.08
N VAL A 47 -4.30 9.59 10.59
CA VAL A 47 -5.40 8.91 11.30
C VAL A 47 -4.96 8.39 12.66
N ALA A 48 -3.73 7.88 12.78
CA ALA A 48 -3.18 7.42 14.06
C ALA A 48 -3.01 8.58 15.05
N VAL A 49 -2.46 9.72 14.62
CA VAL A 49 -2.34 10.94 15.44
C VAL A 49 -3.71 11.36 15.95
N ASP A 50 -4.69 11.50 15.07
CA ASP A 50 -6.05 11.94 15.43
C ASP A 50 -6.74 11.00 16.43
N ARG A 51 -6.53 9.69 16.29
CA ARG A 51 -7.22 8.69 17.12
C ARG A 51 -6.50 8.31 18.40
N SER A 52 -5.18 8.36 18.42
CA SER A 52 -4.38 7.89 19.55
C SER A 52 -3.68 9.01 20.33
N GLY A 53 -3.66 10.24 19.80
CA GLY A 53 -2.89 11.34 20.36
C GLY A 53 -1.37 11.16 20.21
N GLY A 54 -0.94 10.28 19.31
CA GLY A 54 0.48 10.05 19.03
C GLY A 54 1.12 11.21 18.27
N GLU A 55 2.45 11.20 18.18
CA GLU A 55 3.26 12.19 17.46
C GLU A 55 4.08 11.55 16.36
N ILE A 56 4.25 12.28 15.25
CA ILE A 56 5.19 11.89 14.19
C ILE A 56 6.56 12.44 14.55
N PHE A 57 7.50 11.59 14.93
CA PHE A 57 8.83 12.01 15.37
C PHE A 57 9.94 11.73 14.34
N ALA A 58 9.69 10.94 13.30
CA ALA A 58 10.66 10.61 12.28
C ALA A 58 9.98 10.31 10.92
N GLN A 59 10.71 10.57 9.85
CA GLN A 59 10.33 10.26 8.48
C GLN A 59 11.36 9.36 7.82
N THR A 60 10.89 8.41 7.01
CA THR A 60 11.78 7.56 6.21
C THR A 60 12.35 8.33 5.04
N ILE A 61 13.65 8.21 4.84
CA ILE A 61 14.36 8.65 3.63
C ILE A 61 14.98 7.42 2.98
N ALA A 62 14.84 7.28 1.66
CA ALA A 62 15.47 6.20 0.91
C ALA A 62 17.00 6.33 0.94
N LYS A 63 17.72 5.22 0.69
CA LYS A 63 19.19 5.20 0.73
C LYS A 63 19.85 6.15 -0.27
N ASP A 64 19.17 6.47 -1.36
CA ASP A 64 19.60 7.42 -2.38
C ASP A 64 19.25 8.89 -2.06
N GLY A 65 18.66 9.15 -0.88
CA GLY A 65 18.23 10.47 -0.44
C GLY A 65 16.82 10.88 -0.90
N THR A 66 16.10 10.01 -1.64
CA THR A 66 14.74 10.30 -2.11
C THR A 66 13.77 10.37 -0.94
N GLU A 67 13.03 11.47 -0.83
CA GLU A 67 12.01 11.70 0.18
C GLU A 67 10.62 11.33 -0.37
N GLY A 68 10.29 10.06 -0.40
CA GLY A 68 8.98 9.63 -0.84
C GLY A 68 9.00 8.52 -1.87
N TYR A 69 7.82 8.24 -2.45
CA TYR A 69 7.61 7.14 -3.39
C TYR A 69 6.37 7.40 -4.25
N TYR A 70 6.21 6.66 -5.32
CA TYR A 70 5.09 6.82 -6.24
C TYR A 70 3.99 5.79 -6.00
N SER A 71 2.73 6.26 -6.10
CA SER A 71 1.57 5.39 -6.25
C SER A 71 1.50 4.88 -7.68
N LEU A 72 1.23 3.58 -7.85
CA LEU A 72 1.17 2.90 -9.14
C LEU A 72 -0.16 2.20 -9.33
N LEU A 73 -0.61 2.09 -10.58
CA LEU A 73 -1.49 1.02 -11.02
C LEU A 73 -0.62 -0.07 -11.65
N ILE A 74 -0.88 -1.30 -11.28
CA ILE A 74 -0.15 -2.47 -11.77
C ILE A 74 -1.10 -3.44 -12.46
N ALA A 75 -0.62 -4.08 -13.52
CA ALA A 75 -1.32 -5.12 -14.25
C ALA A 75 -0.42 -6.34 -14.47
N HIS A 76 -0.98 -7.47 -14.87
CA HIS A 76 -0.17 -8.62 -15.28
C HIS A 76 0.60 -8.26 -16.56
N LYS A 77 1.85 -8.72 -16.70
CA LYS A 77 2.69 -8.42 -17.87
C LYS A 77 2.04 -8.73 -19.22
N ASP A 78 1.24 -9.80 -19.28
CA ASP A 78 0.51 -10.22 -20.48
C ASP A 78 -0.86 -9.55 -20.63
N SER A 79 -1.22 -8.61 -19.74
CA SER A 79 -2.48 -7.86 -19.84
C SER A 79 -2.49 -6.97 -21.08
N PRO A 80 -3.65 -6.80 -21.76
CA PRO A 80 -3.79 -5.87 -22.87
C PRO A 80 -3.79 -4.41 -22.40
N LEU A 81 -3.89 -4.14 -21.10
CA LEU A 81 -3.86 -2.77 -20.55
C LEU A 81 -2.43 -2.21 -20.65
N ASN A 82 -2.24 -1.10 -21.34
CA ASN A 82 -0.94 -0.46 -21.57
C ASN A 82 -0.93 1.02 -21.17
N SER A 83 -2.06 1.54 -20.71
CA SER A 83 -2.19 2.95 -20.31
C SER A 83 -3.30 3.14 -19.29
N LEU A 84 -3.26 4.28 -18.59
CA LEU A 84 -4.36 4.69 -17.73
C LEU A 84 -5.67 4.84 -18.53
N ALA A 85 -5.61 5.27 -19.78
CA ALA A 85 -6.79 5.38 -20.63
C ALA A 85 -7.48 4.03 -20.87
N ASP A 86 -6.73 2.93 -20.95
CA ASP A 86 -7.32 1.59 -21.06
C ASP A 86 -8.08 1.20 -19.80
N VAL A 87 -7.56 1.55 -18.64
CA VAL A 87 -8.24 1.30 -17.34
C VAL A 87 -9.49 2.17 -17.21
N LEU A 88 -9.44 3.42 -17.70
CA LEU A 88 -10.53 4.40 -17.61
C LEU A 88 -11.64 4.20 -18.67
N LYS A 89 -11.60 3.16 -19.50
CA LYS A 89 -12.74 2.79 -20.36
C LYS A 89 -13.99 2.48 -19.54
N CYS A 90 -13.81 2.01 -18.33
CA CYS A 90 -14.89 1.81 -17.35
C CYS A 90 -16.06 0.99 -17.88
N ASP A 91 -15.78 -0.04 -18.67
CA ASP A 91 -16.77 -0.92 -19.32
C ASP A 91 -17.24 -2.08 -18.42
N LYS A 92 -16.79 -2.11 -17.17
CA LYS A 92 -17.07 -3.16 -16.19
C LYS A 92 -16.63 -4.57 -16.61
N SER A 93 -15.66 -4.69 -17.48
CA SER A 93 -15.10 -6.00 -17.88
C SER A 93 -14.04 -6.50 -16.90
N LEU A 94 -13.38 -5.60 -16.17
CA LEU A 94 -12.20 -5.86 -15.35
C LEU A 94 -12.53 -5.99 -13.85
N ASN A 95 -11.68 -6.74 -13.14
CA ASN A 95 -11.66 -6.81 -11.67
C ASN A 95 -10.52 -5.95 -11.13
N PHE A 96 -10.78 -5.21 -10.07
CA PHE A 96 -9.85 -4.25 -9.48
C PHE A 96 -9.44 -4.62 -8.06
N GLY A 97 -8.13 -4.57 -7.80
CA GLY A 97 -7.54 -4.66 -6.47
C GLY A 97 -7.33 -3.26 -5.87
N ASN A 98 -8.27 -2.80 -5.06
CA ASN A 98 -8.13 -1.54 -4.34
C ASN A 98 -7.22 -1.70 -3.13
N GLY A 99 -6.60 -0.62 -2.67
CA GLY A 99 -5.82 -0.60 -1.44
C GLY A 99 -6.71 -0.47 -0.19
N ASP A 100 -6.10 -0.76 0.97
CA ASP A 100 -6.71 -0.48 2.27
C ASP A 100 -7.13 0.98 2.36
N PRO A 101 -8.34 1.30 2.88
CA PRO A 101 -8.83 2.68 3.00
C PRO A 101 -7.90 3.64 3.75
N ASN A 102 -7.05 3.15 4.64
CA ASN A 102 -6.05 3.96 5.36
C ASN A 102 -4.71 4.09 4.61
N SER A 103 -4.57 3.46 3.44
CA SER A 103 -3.36 3.54 2.63
C SER A 103 -3.27 4.87 1.88
N THR A 104 -2.08 5.48 1.89
CA THR A 104 -1.77 6.67 1.08
C THR A 104 -1.76 6.32 -0.40
N SER A 105 -0.84 5.47 -0.83
CA SER A 105 -0.60 5.13 -2.24
C SER A 105 -1.57 4.07 -2.79
N GLY A 106 -2.13 3.22 -1.91
CA GLY A 106 -3.08 2.20 -2.34
C GLY A 106 -4.52 2.71 -2.45
N PHE A 107 -4.84 3.81 -1.76
CA PHE A 107 -6.21 4.32 -1.71
C PHE A 107 -6.30 5.83 -1.93
N LEU A 108 -5.73 6.67 -1.07
CA LEU A 108 -5.94 8.12 -1.11
C LEU A 108 -5.49 8.74 -2.43
N VAL A 109 -4.26 8.47 -2.84
CA VAL A 109 -3.67 9.02 -4.06
C VAL A 109 -4.44 8.57 -5.31
N PRO A 110 -4.69 7.27 -5.54
CA PRO A 110 -5.48 6.85 -6.71
C PRO A 110 -6.94 7.32 -6.63
N SER A 111 -7.54 7.42 -5.44
CA SER A 111 -8.91 7.94 -5.30
C SER A 111 -9.03 9.36 -5.85
N PHE A 112 -8.05 10.21 -5.61
CA PHE A 112 -8.03 11.58 -6.11
C PHE A 112 -7.53 11.67 -7.56
N TYR A 113 -6.31 11.20 -7.81
CA TYR A 113 -5.63 11.45 -9.08
C TYR A 113 -6.11 10.56 -10.24
N VAL A 114 -6.58 9.35 -9.95
CA VAL A 114 -7.09 8.43 -10.96
C VAL A 114 -8.61 8.55 -11.09
N TRP A 115 -9.33 8.42 -9.97
CA TRP A 115 -10.79 8.33 -10.04
C TRP A 115 -11.47 9.68 -10.02
N ALA A 116 -11.29 10.50 -9.00
CA ALA A 116 -12.01 11.77 -8.87
C ALA A 116 -11.68 12.76 -9.99
N LYS A 117 -10.41 12.90 -10.38
CA LYS A 117 -10.02 13.78 -11.50
C LYS A 117 -10.63 13.39 -12.85
N ASN A 118 -11.01 12.13 -13.01
CA ASN A 118 -11.67 11.64 -14.22
C ASN A 118 -13.18 11.46 -14.04
N ASN A 119 -13.78 12.03 -12.98
CA ASN A 119 -15.19 11.89 -12.63
C ASN A 119 -15.66 10.41 -12.54
N GLN A 120 -14.78 9.53 -12.10
CA GLN A 120 -14.99 8.11 -11.96
C GLN A 120 -14.87 7.65 -10.51
N THR A 121 -15.35 6.42 -10.27
CA THR A 121 -15.11 5.66 -9.04
C THR A 121 -14.78 4.21 -9.42
N PRO A 122 -14.05 3.47 -8.58
CA PRO A 122 -13.80 2.04 -8.84
C PRO A 122 -15.08 1.25 -9.11
N ASP A 123 -16.12 1.48 -8.32
CA ASP A 123 -17.40 0.75 -8.47
C ASP A 123 -18.13 1.04 -9.78
N LYS A 124 -17.92 2.21 -10.37
CA LYS A 124 -18.45 2.54 -11.69
C LYS A 124 -17.67 1.87 -12.81
N CYS A 125 -16.35 1.74 -12.64
CA CYS A 125 -15.44 1.27 -13.69
C CYS A 125 -15.30 -0.25 -13.75
N PHE A 126 -15.36 -0.93 -12.60
CA PHE A 126 -14.99 -2.34 -12.53
C PHE A 126 -16.17 -3.27 -12.27
N LYS A 127 -16.05 -4.51 -12.76
CA LYS A 127 -16.99 -5.60 -12.48
C LYS A 127 -17.01 -5.96 -11.00
N ARG A 128 -15.82 -6.01 -10.39
CA ARG A 128 -15.62 -6.28 -8.96
C ARG A 128 -14.49 -5.41 -8.44
N VAL A 129 -14.65 -4.90 -7.22
CA VAL A 129 -13.63 -4.21 -6.46
C VAL A 129 -13.31 -5.03 -5.23
N LEU A 130 -12.07 -5.44 -5.10
CA LEU A 130 -11.55 -6.21 -3.96
C LEU A 130 -10.55 -5.34 -3.20
N THR A 131 -10.62 -5.34 -1.88
CA THR A 131 -9.69 -4.56 -1.05
C THR A 131 -8.64 -5.47 -0.44
N SER A 132 -7.37 -5.08 -0.56
CA SER A 132 -6.23 -5.80 0.02
C SER A 132 -5.07 -4.85 0.33
N ASN A 133 -4.06 -5.36 1.01
CA ASN A 133 -2.80 -4.63 1.18
C ASN A 133 -1.93 -4.71 -0.09
N HIS A 134 -0.85 -3.93 -0.14
CA HIS A 134 0.04 -3.86 -1.31
C HIS A 134 0.59 -5.23 -1.74
N SER A 135 1.02 -6.07 -0.80
CA SER A 135 1.55 -7.39 -1.11
C SER A 135 0.47 -8.32 -1.65
N GLY A 136 -0.72 -8.31 -1.06
CA GLY A 136 -1.89 -9.07 -1.53
C GLY A 136 -2.30 -8.66 -2.95
N ASN A 137 -2.39 -7.35 -3.22
CA ASN A 137 -2.68 -6.82 -4.54
C ASN A 137 -1.63 -7.22 -5.59
N ALA A 138 -0.34 -7.13 -5.26
CA ALA A 138 0.73 -7.56 -6.16
C ALA A 138 0.63 -9.06 -6.49
N LEU A 139 0.39 -9.91 -5.50
CA LEU A 139 0.21 -11.34 -5.72
C LEU A 139 -1.08 -11.66 -6.50
N ALA A 140 -2.16 -10.92 -6.25
CA ALA A 140 -3.42 -11.09 -6.98
C ALA A 140 -3.25 -10.78 -8.47
N VAL A 141 -2.55 -9.70 -8.82
CA VAL A 141 -2.20 -9.34 -10.20
C VAL A 141 -1.27 -10.40 -10.82
N ALA A 142 -0.17 -10.76 -10.14
CA ALA A 142 0.80 -11.71 -10.64
C ALA A 142 0.19 -13.10 -10.94
N ASN A 143 -0.90 -13.46 -10.26
CA ASN A 143 -1.65 -14.71 -10.42
C ASN A 143 -2.97 -14.52 -11.20
N LYS A 144 -3.19 -13.39 -11.85
CA LYS A 144 -4.38 -13.09 -12.68
C LYS A 144 -5.71 -13.24 -11.91
N LYS A 145 -5.71 -12.96 -10.59
CA LYS A 145 -6.93 -12.94 -9.76
C LYS A 145 -7.68 -11.62 -9.84
N VAL A 146 -6.95 -10.54 -10.13
CA VAL A 146 -7.47 -9.23 -10.54
C VAL A 146 -6.72 -8.78 -11.77
N ASP A 147 -7.34 -7.92 -12.56
CA ASP A 147 -6.79 -7.46 -13.84
C ASP A 147 -5.87 -6.25 -13.66
N VAL A 148 -6.20 -5.38 -12.72
CA VAL A 148 -5.43 -4.19 -12.34
C VAL A 148 -5.56 -3.94 -10.84
N ALA A 149 -4.53 -3.41 -10.21
CA ALA A 149 -4.55 -3.09 -8.78
C ALA A 149 -3.71 -1.86 -8.44
N THR A 150 -4.01 -1.22 -7.30
CA THR A 150 -3.16 -0.18 -6.73
C THR A 150 -1.96 -0.76 -6.02
N ASN A 151 -0.83 -0.08 -6.13
CA ASN A 151 0.41 -0.44 -5.46
C ASN A 151 1.33 0.80 -5.31
N ASN A 152 2.60 0.58 -5.01
CA ASN A 152 3.62 1.62 -4.97
C ASN A 152 5.01 1.09 -5.34
N THR A 153 5.91 2.03 -5.67
CA THR A 153 7.27 1.73 -6.11
C THR A 153 8.08 0.96 -5.07
N GLU A 154 7.97 1.30 -3.78
CA GLU A 154 8.70 0.60 -2.72
C GLU A 154 8.28 -0.86 -2.60
N ASN A 155 6.98 -1.14 -2.60
CA ASN A 155 6.50 -2.52 -2.51
C ASN A 155 6.88 -3.34 -3.74
N ILE A 156 6.81 -2.77 -4.94
CA ILE A 156 7.11 -3.49 -6.19
C ILE A 156 8.63 -3.66 -6.35
N TYR A 157 9.39 -2.57 -6.39
CA TYR A 157 10.81 -2.61 -6.76
C TYR A 157 11.76 -2.92 -5.60
N ALA A 158 11.49 -2.36 -4.40
CA ALA A 158 12.38 -2.59 -3.27
C ALA A 158 12.06 -3.88 -2.49
N ARG A 159 10.80 -4.28 -2.39
CA ARG A 159 10.37 -5.44 -1.62
C ARG A 159 10.08 -6.67 -2.46
N LEU A 160 9.09 -6.62 -3.36
CA LEU A 160 8.62 -7.80 -4.12
C LEU A 160 9.72 -8.36 -5.02
N ALA A 161 10.49 -7.51 -5.69
CA ALA A 161 11.61 -7.92 -6.52
C ALA A 161 12.62 -8.82 -5.78
N LYS A 162 12.79 -8.59 -4.47
CA LYS A 162 13.70 -9.38 -3.61
C LYS A 162 13.03 -10.59 -2.98
N THR A 163 11.79 -10.42 -2.49
CA THR A 163 11.11 -11.47 -1.70
C THR A 163 10.35 -12.47 -2.56
N ASN A 164 9.90 -12.07 -3.76
CA ASN A 164 9.21 -12.94 -4.71
C ASN A 164 9.52 -12.52 -6.16
N PRO A 165 10.74 -12.80 -6.67
CA PRO A 165 11.16 -12.41 -8.03
C PRO A 165 10.26 -13.00 -9.13
N LYS A 166 9.64 -14.15 -8.88
CA LYS A 166 8.71 -14.78 -9.84
C LYS A 166 7.44 -13.94 -10.01
N ALA A 167 6.83 -13.50 -8.92
CA ALA A 167 5.67 -12.62 -8.97
C ALA A 167 6.04 -11.25 -9.58
N PHE A 168 7.19 -10.69 -9.19
CA PHE A 168 7.69 -9.42 -9.76
C PHE A 168 7.79 -9.46 -11.28
N LYS A 169 8.37 -10.52 -11.86
CA LYS A 169 8.51 -10.69 -13.32
C LYS A 169 7.17 -10.79 -14.06
N ASN A 170 6.08 -11.04 -13.36
CA ASN A 170 4.74 -11.14 -13.95
C ASN A 170 3.92 -9.84 -13.85
N ILE A 171 4.51 -8.76 -13.36
CA ILE A 171 3.84 -7.47 -13.17
C ILE A 171 4.44 -6.43 -14.11
N LYS A 172 3.57 -5.56 -14.64
CA LYS A 172 3.92 -4.28 -15.31
C LYS A 172 3.13 -3.14 -14.68
N GLU A 173 3.62 -1.91 -14.84
CA GLU A 173 2.94 -0.65 -14.50
C GLU A 173 2.42 0.07 -15.76
#